data_2e4840d5ef449c725ccea4bf3a8bd1c6
#
_entry.id   2e4840d5ef449c725ccea4bf3a8bd1c6
#
_cell.length_a   1.000
_cell.length_b   1.000
_cell.length_c   1.000
_cell.angle_alpha   90.00
_cell.angle_beta   90.00
_cell.angle_gamma   90.00
#
_symmetry.space_group_name_H-M   'P 1'
#
loop_
_entity.id
_entity.type
_entity.pdbx_description
1 polymer ?
#
loop_
_entity_poly.entity_id
_entity_poly.type
_entity_poly.pdbx_seq_one_letter_code
_entity_poly.pdbx_strand_id
1 'polypeptide(L)'
;ERTQLQSKKAELDAQNSQMQSKQNELNSSVREAQLSAAEAQKAQQDAKAAIESDEMNYEAVKKEIQKLIAAAAAAQPQLSFTGFICPLKSYTRISSEYGWRKNPVSGVNKLHAGTDFAAPAGTPIYAAASGYVQVAGWSSGGYGNYVIIYHGKMSDGVAYSTLYGHMRSVATSAGKYVKQGEIIGYVG
;
A
#
# COMPACT_ATOMS: atom_id res chain seq x y z
N GLU A 1 -44.28 -65.48 7.43
CA GLU A 1 -44.55 -64.33 6.56
C GLU A 1 -44.77 -63.05 7.35
N ARG A 2 -45.67 -63.04 8.36
CA ARG A 2 -46.00 -61.80 9.12
C ARG A 2 -44.81 -61.27 9.92
N THR A 3 -43.96 -62.15 10.47
CA THR A 3 -42.75 -61.77 11.20
C THR A 3 -41.65 -61.21 10.30
N GLN A 4 -41.49 -61.68 9.08
CA GLN A 4 -40.58 -61.21 8.09
C GLN A 4 -40.95 -59.80 7.54
N LEU A 5 -42.26 -59.55 7.39
CA LEU A 5 -42.81 -58.31 7.02
C LEU A 5 -42.60 -57.22 8.12
N GLN A 6 -42.75 -57.55 9.38
CA GLN A 6 -42.48 -56.69 10.51
C GLN A 6 -40.98 -56.34 10.64
N SER A 7 -40.09 -57.31 10.42
CA SER A 7 -38.64 -57.10 10.43
C SER A 7 -38.22 -56.17 9.29
N LYS A 8 -38.71 -56.37 8.05
CA LYS A 8 -38.44 -55.49 6.91
C LYS A 8 -38.98 -54.08 7.11
N LYS A 9 -40.14 -53.95 7.75
CA LYS A 9 -40.69 -52.61 8.06
C LYS A 9 -39.81 -51.87 9.08
N ALA A 10 -39.35 -52.55 10.13
CA ALA A 10 -38.46 -51.93 11.11
C ALA A 10 -37.10 -51.51 10.51
N GLU A 11 -36.57 -52.32 9.59
CA GLU A 11 -35.35 -52.00 8.85
C GLU A 11 -35.54 -50.77 7.94
N LEU A 12 -36.66 -50.66 7.25
CA LEU A 12 -37.02 -49.53 6.39
C LEU A 12 -37.24 -48.26 7.19
N ASP A 13 -37.87 -48.34 8.34
CA ASP A 13 -38.08 -47.21 9.26
C ASP A 13 -36.74 -46.71 9.81
N ALA A 14 -35.80 -47.61 10.13
CA ALA A 14 -34.45 -47.28 10.57
C ALA A 14 -33.64 -46.61 9.44
N GLN A 15 -33.72 -47.11 8.20
CA GLN A 15 -33.09 -46.53 7.03
C GLN A 15 -33.65 -45.13 6.73
N ASN A 16 -34.97 -44.94 6.80
CA ASN A 16 -35.59 -43.63 6.63
C ASN A 16 -35.14 -42.62 7.68
N SER A 17 -35.06 -43.04 8.94
CA SER A 17 -34.55 -42.17 10.02
C SER A 17 -33.08 -41.77 9.80
N GLN A 18 -32.25 -42.70 9.34
CA GLN A 18 -30.85 -42.44 8.98
C GLN A 18 -30.71 -41.49 7.78
N MET A 19 -31.55 -41.70 6.75
CA MET A 19 -31.58 -40.79 5.61
C MET A 19 -32.00 -39.36 6.00
N GLN A 20 -32.99 -39.24 6.87
CA GLN A 20 -33.48 -37.94 7.36
C GLN A 20 -32.43 -37.21 8.19
N SER A 21 -31.66 -37.93 9.04
CA SER A 21 -30.52 -37.40 9.77
C SER A 21 -29.42 -36.87 8.82
N LYS A 22 -29.02 -37.68 7.83
CA LYS A 22 -28.03 -37.28 6.81
C LYS A 22 -28.48 -36.08 5.98
N GLN A 23 -29.76 -36.01 5.65
CA GLN A 23 -30.34 -34.88 4.94
C GLN A 23 -30.25 -33.59 5.77
N ASN A 24 -30.51 -33.69 7.07
CA ASN A 24 -30.40 -32.53 7.98
C ASN A 24 -28.96 -32.08 8.14
N GLU A 25 -27.99 -32.99 8.27
CA GLU A 25 -26.56 -32.71 8.31
C GLU A 25 -26.10 -32.03 7.00
N LEU A 26 -26.53 -32.57 5.86
CA LEU A 26 -26.19 -31.98 4.56
C LEU A 26 -26.76 -30.58 4.42
N ASN A 27 -28.00 -30.34 4.80
CA ASN A 27 -28.63 -29.03 4.76
C ASN A 27 -27.91 -28.03 5.68
N SER A 28 -27.44 -28.47 6.86
CA SER A 28 -26.64 -27.65 7.76
C SER A 28 -25.30 -27.27 7.11
N SER A 29 -24.58 -28.21 6.54
CA SER A 29 -23.29 -27.99 5.87
C SER A 29 -23.44 -27.09 4.66
N VAL A 30 -24.49 -27.24 3.87
CA VAL A 30 -24.79 -26.33 2.74
C VAL A 30 -25.04 -24.92 3.23
N ARG A 31 -25.77 -24.75 4.32
CA ARG A 31 -26.04 -23.42 4.90
C ARG A 31 -24.76 -22.75 5.43
N GLU A 32 -23.90 -23.49 6.09
CA GLU A 32 -22.60 -23.00 6.56
C GLU A 32 -21.70 -22.60 5.39
N ALA A 33 -21.66 -23.41 4.33
CA ALA A 33 -20.90 -23.08 3.13
C ALA A 33 -21.44 -21.83 2.42
N GLN A 34 -22.74 -21.62 2.39
CA GLN A 34 -23.36 -20.42 1.83
C GLN A 34 -23.03 -19.17 2.63
N LEU A 35 -23.04 -19.25 3.97
CA LEU A 35 -22.66 -18.15 4.85
C LEU A 35 -21.19 -17.78 4.64
N SER A 36 -20.30 -18.76 4.65
CA SER A 36 -18.87 -18.57 4.41
C SER A 36 -18.59 -17.95 3.02
N ALA A 37 -19.32 -18.38 1.98
CA ALA A 37 -19.21 -17.79 0.65
C ALA A 37 -19.69 -16.33 0.60
N ALA A 38 -20.76 -16.00 1.31
CA ALA A 38 -21.26 -14.63 1.41
C ALA A 38 -20.28 -13.70 2.16
N GLU A 39 -19.68 -14.19 3.24
CA GLU A 39 -18.64 -13.47 3.98
C GLU A 39 -17.38 -13.23 3.12
N ALA A 40 -16.95 -14.22 2.36
CA ALA A 40 -15.83 -14.11 1.44
C ALA A 40 -16.12 -13.10 0.32
N GLN A 41 -17.33 -13.07 -0.24
CA GLN A 41 -17.74 -12.10 -1.23
C GLN A 41 -17.74 -10.67 -0.67
N LYS A 42 -18.25 -10.49 0.55
CA LYS A 42 -18.23 -9.20 1.22
C LYS A 42 -16.81 -8.70 1.47
N ALA A 43 -15.93 -9.56 2.00
CA ALA A 43 -14.53 -9.23 2.21
C ALA A 43 -13.82 -8.84 0.90
N GLN A 44 -14.15 -9.52 -0.21
CA GLN A 44 -13.62 -9.18 -1.53
C GLN A 44 -14.11 -7.81 -2.03
N GLN A 45 -15.37 -7.47 -1.80
CA GLN A 45 -15.93 -6.16 -2.15
C GLN A 45 -15.29 -5.04 -1.31
N ASP A 46 -15.16 -5.24 -0.01
CA ASP A 46 -14.54 -4.27 0.91
C ASP A 46 -13.06 -4.03 0.54
N ALA A 47 -12.32 -5.09 0.20
CA ALA A 47 -10.95 -5.00 -0.26
C ALA A 47 -10.83 -4.24 -1.60
N LYS A 48 -11.76 -4.48 -2.53
CA LYS A 48 -11.79 -3.76 -3.81
C LYS A 48 -12.08 -2.27 -3.62
N ALA A 49 -13.03 -1.91 -2.78
CA ALA A 49 -13.35 -0.52 -2.46
C ALA A 49 -12.16 0.20 -1.79
N ALA A 50 -11.43 -0.48 -0.91
CA ALA A 50 -10.22 0.06 -0.30
C ALA A 50 -9.11 0.33 -1.33
N ILE A 51 -8.92 -0.59 -2.29
CA ILE A 51 -7.95 -0.41 -3.38
C ILE A 51 -8.32 0.79 -4.25
N GLU A 52 -9.58 0.92 -4.66
CA GLU A 52 -10.05 2.05 -5.47
C GLU A 52 -9.87 3.39 -4.74
N SER A 53 -10.11 3.42 -3.42
CA SER A 53 -9.86 4.59 -2.59
C SER A 53 -8.38 4.96 -2.53
N ASP A 54 -7.49 3.98 -2.37
CA ASP A 54 -6.05 4.19 -2.34
C ASP A 54 -5.52 4.68 -3.69
N GLU A 55 -6.04 4.17 -4.80
CA GLU A 55 -5.67 4.62 -6.15
C GLU A 55 -6.10 6.07 -6.41
N MET A 56 -7.32 6.45 -6.01
CA MET A 56 -7.79 7.83 -6.11
C MET A 56 -6.93 8.79 -5.27
N ASN A 57 -6.56 8.40 -4.06
CA ASN A 57 -5.68 9.17 -3.19
C ASN A 57 -4.27 9.30 -3.79
N TYR A 58 -3.73 8.25 -4.37
CA TYR A 58 -2.43 8.26 -5.04
C TYR A 58 -2.42 9.23 -6.24
N GLU A 59 -3.41 9.17 -7.12
CA GLU A 59 -3.50 10.06 -8.27
C GLU A 59 -3.76 11.52 -7.87
N ALA A 60 -4.51 11.76 -6.81
CA ALA A 60 -4.72 13.11 -6.28
C ALA A 60 -3.41 13.71 -5.73
N VAL A 61 -2.65 12.94 -4.96
CA VAL A 61 -1.33 13.36 -4.45
C VAL A 61 -0.35 13.58 -5.59
N LYS A 62 -0.31 12.69 -6.57
CA LYS A 62 0.54 12.81 -7.76
C LYS A 62 0.24 14.08 -8.55
N LYS A 63 -1.04 14.40 -8.74
CA LYS A 63 -1.45 15.65 -9.43
C LYS A 63 -1.05 16.90 -8.65
N GLU A 64 -1.19 16.88 -7.33
CA GLU A 64 -0.74 18.00 -6.48
C GLU A 64 0.78 18.15 -6.50
N ILE A 65 1.53 17.05 -6.45
CA ILE A 65 2.99 17.05 -6.64
C ILE A 65 3.37 17.69 -7.98
N GLN A 66 2.73 17.30 -9.08
CA GLN A 66 3.01 17.88 -10.40
C GLN A 66 2.73 19.39 -10.46
N LYS A 67 1.64 19.82 -9.81
CA LYS A 67 1.30 21.25 -9.71
C LYS A 67 2.34 22.03 -8.90
N LEU A 68 2.79 21.48 -7.77
CA LEU A 68 3.82 22.08 -6.94
C LEU A 68 5.18 22.15 -7.66
N ILE A 69 5.55 21.11 -8.41
CA ILE A 69 6.74 21.08 -9.27
C ILE A 69 6.66 22.16 -10.33
N ALA A 70 5.53 22.30 -11.01
CA ALA A 70 5.33 23.32 -12.03
C ALA A 70 5.40 24.74 -11.46
N ALA A 71 4.78 24.99 -10.30
CA ALA A 71 4.83 26.26 -9.60
C ALA A 71 6.25 26.62 -9.15
N ALA A 72 6.99 25.66 -8.61
CA ALA A 72 8.38 25.88 -8.19
C ALA A 72 9.32 26.11 -9.39
N ALA A 73 9.12 25.40 -10.49
CA ALA A 73 9.89 25.60 -11.73
C ALA A 73 9.68 27.01 -12.31
N ALA A 74 8.50 27.60 -12.13
CA ALA A 74 8.19 28.96 -12.56
C ALA A 74 8.76 30.03 -11.63
N ALA A 75 8.98 29.73 -10.35
CA ALA A 75 9.31 30.71 -9.32
C ALA A 75 10.81 30.77 -8.97
N GLN A 76 11.67 29.88 -9.50
CA GLN A 76 13.05 29.75 -8.99
C GLN A 76 14.12 29.78 -10.09
N PRO A 77 15.30 30.40 -9.79
CA PRO A 77 16.45 30.35 -10.69
C PRO A 77 16.95 28.93 -10.87
N GLN A 78 17.62 28.67 -12.00
CA GLN A 78 18.20 27.35 -12.30
C GLN A 78 19.09 26.86 -11.14
N LEU A 79 18.63 25.80 -10.46
CA LEU A 79 19.45 25.11 -9.49
C LEU A 79 20.41 24.18 -10.24
N SER A 80 21.71 24.22 -9.94
CA SER A 80 22.66 23.27 -10.48
C SER A 80 22.48 21.93 -9.75
N PHE A 81 22.12 20.91 -10.50
CA PHE A 81 21.95 19.56 -9.98
C PHE A 81 23.10 18.66 -10.49
N THR A 82 23.86 18.07 -9.58
CA THR A 82 25.05 17.27 -9.88
C THR A 82 24.83 15.77 -9.79
N GLY A 83 23.60 15.33 -9.46
CA GLY A 83 23.22 13.93 -9.30
C GLY A 83 22.67 13.64 -7.91
N PHE A 84 22.13 12.44 -7.74
CA PHE A 84 21.53 11.98 -6.49
C PHE A 84 22.51 11.11 -5.68
N ILE A 85 22.46 11.25 -4.36
CA ILE A 85 23.06 10.30 -3.43
C ILE A 85 21.99 9.42 -2.80
N CYS A 86 22.39 8.28 -2.24
CA CYS A 86 21.47 7.46 -1.45
C CYS A 86 21.00 8.25 -0.21
N PRO A 87 19.68 8.31 0.06
CA PRO A 87 19.15 9.07 1.19
C PRO A 87 19.43 8.45 2.55
N LEU A 88 19.98 7.25 2.61
CA LEU A 88 20.40 6.55 3.82
C LEU A 88 21.89 6.22 3.74
N LYS A 89 22.66 6.54 4.78
CA LYS A 89 24.08 6.13 4.87
C LYS A 89 24.24 4.63 5.06
N SER A 90 23.24 4.00 5.69
CA SER A 90 23.19 2.55 5.85
C SER A 90 21.75 2.08 5.91
N TYR A 91 21.50 0.92 5.37
CA TYR A 91 20.20 0.22 5.42
C TYR A 91 20.44 -1.29 5.41
N THR A 92 19.48 -2.05 5.94
CA THR A 92 19.64 -3.51 6.07
C THR A 92 19.48 -4.21 4.71
N ARG A 93 18.49 -3.77 3.93
CA ARG A 93 18.19 -4.29 2.59
C ARG A 93 17.23 -3.34 1.86
N ILE A 94 17.11 -3.51 0.56
CA ILE A 94 15.95 -3.03 -0.20
C ILE A 94 14.82 -3.99 0.10
N SER A 95 13.78 -3.53 0.76
CA SER A 95 12.61 -4.35 1.12
C SER A 95 11.58 -4.44 0.00
N SER A 96 11.56 -3.44 -0.90
CA SER A 96 10.74 -3.45 -2.10
C SER A 96 11.33 -2.56 -3.18
N GLU A 97 11.47 -3.10 -4.37
CA GLU A 97 11.98 -2.37 -5.54
C GLU A 97 10.86 -1.60 -6.25
N TYR A 98 11.26 -0.59 -7.03
CA TYR A 98 10.38 0.06 -7.98
C TYR A 98 9.91 -0.93 -9.04
N GLY A 99 8.63 -0.88 -9.40
CA GLY A 99 8.09 -1.68 -10.49
C GLY A 99 6.75 -2.34 -10.16
N TRP A 100 6.24 -3.06 -11.13
CA TRP A 100 5.01 -3.82 -10.95
C TRP A 100 5.24 -5.01 -10.02
N ARG A 101 4.47 -5.08 -8.95
CA ARG A 101 4.54 -6.17 -7.98
C ARG A 101 3.17 -6.51 -7.41
N LYS A 102 3.05 -7.72 -6.89
CA LYS A 102 1.88 -8.11 -6.09
C LYS A 102 1.92 -7.34 -4.77
N ASN A 103 0.90 -6.52 -4.53
CA ASN A 103 0.79 -5.76 -3.28
C ASN A 103 0.66 -6.74 -2.11
N PRO A 104 1.51 -6.65 -1.06
CA PRO A 104 1.50 -7.60 0.05
C PRO A 104 0.24 -7.52 0.91
N VAL A 105 -0.50 -6.40 0.88
CA VAL A 105 -1.73 -6.20 1.66
C VAL A 105 -2.96 -6.64 0.86
N SER A 106 -3.09 -6.18 -0.39
CA SER A 106 -4.28 -6.44 -1.21
C SER A 106 -4.17 -7.65 -2.13
N GLY A 107 -2.96 -8.18 -2.34
CA GLY A 107 -2.71 -9.27 -3.27
C GLY A 107 -2.85 -8.93 -4.76
N VAL A 108 -3.18 -7.69 -5.10
CA VAL A 108 -3.37 -7.20 -6.48
C VAL A 108 -2.03 -6.74 -7.07
N ASN A 109 -1.83 -6.92 -8.37
CA ASN A 109 -0.69 -6.34 -9.06
C ASN A 109 -0.83 -4.81 -9.09
N LYS A 110 0.14 -4.12 -8.49
CA LYS A 110 0.20 -2.66 -8.40
C LYS A 110 1.60 -2.17 -8.71
N LEU A 111 1.69 -1.02 -9.38
CA LEU A 111 2.98 -0.35 -9.56
C LEU A 111 3.46 0.21 -8.22
N HIS A 112 4.63 -0.22 -7.78
CA HIS A 112 5.34 0.42 -6.69
C HIS A 112 6.18 1.57 -7.27
N ALA A 113 5.77 2.80 -6.98
CA ALA A 113 6.34 4.01 -7.59
C ALA A 113 7.64 4.50 -6.92
N GLY A 114 8.24 3.70 -6.05
CA GLY A 114 9.46 4.03 -5.33
C GLY A 114 10.28 2.79 -4.97
N THR A 115 11.37 3.01 -4.25
CA THR A 115 12.21 1.95 -3.68
C THR A 115 12.15 2.06 -2.15
N ASP A 116 11.79 0.96 -1.49
CA ASP A 116 11.72 0.89 -0.03
C ASP A 116 13.02 0.35 0.54
N PHE A 117 13.66 1.15 1.37
CA PHE A 117 14.85 0.80 2.12
C PHE A 117 14.48 0.41 3.56
N ALA A 118 14.78 -0.82 3.97
CA ALA A 118 14.60 -1.23 5.36
C ALA A 118 15.77 -0.75 6.21
N ALA A 119 15.50 0.10 7.19
CA ALA A 119 16.46 0.59 8.16
C ALA A 119 15.79 0.68 9.53
N PRO A 120 16.55 0.66 10.65
CA PRO A 120 16.01 0.86 11.99
C PRO A 120 15.24 2.17 12.12
N ALA A 121 14.11 2.15 12.84
CA ALA A 121 13.35 3.36 13.12
C ALA A 121 14.24 4.41 13.81
N GLY A 122 14.10 5.68 13.37
CA GLY A 122 14.97 6.76 13.85
C GLY A 122 16.29 6.93 13.10
N THR A 123 16.60 6.09 12.10
CA THR A 123 17.76 6.31 11.22
C THR A 123 17.59 7.64 10.46
N PRO A 124 18.62 8.52 10.43
CA PRO A 124 18.54 9.77 9.70
C PRO A 124 18.33 9.57 8.20
N ILE A 125 17.42 10.35 7.63
CA ILE A 125 17.16 10.43 6.20
C ILE A 125 17.78 11.73 5.68
N TYR A 126 18.56 11.64 4.61
CA TYR A 126 19.29 12.74 4.02
C TYR A 126 18.66 13.17 2.68
N ALA A 127 18.72 14.46 2.38
CA ALA A 127 18.36 14.98 1.06
C ALA A 127 19.26 14.36 -0.02
N ALA A 128 18.67 13.66 -0.99
CA ALA A 128 19.42 13.00 -2.06
C ALA A 128 20.13 13.98 -3.00
N ALA A 129 19.64 15.21 -3.09
CA ALA A 129 20.29 16.34 -3.77
C ALA A 129 19.89 17.65 -3.09
N SER A 130 20.63 18.72 -3.36
CA SER A 130 20.26 20.07 -2.91
C SER A 130 18.98 20.53 -3.60
N GLY A 131 18.15 21.30 -2.90
CA GLY A 131 16.89 21.79 -3.48
C GLY A 131 16.01 22.50 -2.47
N TYR A 132 14.81 22.87 -2.91
CA TYR A 132 13.80 23.49 -2.07
C TYR A 132 12.76 22.49 -1.63
N VAL A 133 12.48 22.44 -0.35
CA VAL A 133 11.43 21.63 0.23
C VAL A 133 10.07 22.17 -0.21
N GLN A 134 9.37 21.42 -1.03
CA GLN A 134 8.02 21.79 -1.48
C GLN A 134 6.96 21.39 -0.48
N VAL A 135 7.12 20.19 0.08
CA VAL A 135 6.20 19.63 1.08
C VAL A 135 7.00 19.06 2.22
N ALA A 136 6.56 19.33 3.44
CA ALA A 136 7.03 18.72 4.68
C ALA A 136 5.80 18.56 5.57
N GLY A 137 5.23 17.35 5.64
CA GLY A 137 3.94 17.15 6.29
C GLY A 137 3.51 15.70 6.39
N TRP A 138 2.21 15.49 6.53
CA TRP A 138 1.58 14.20 6.65
C TRP A 138 0.52 13.98 5.57
N SER A 139 0.40 12.73 5.08
CA SER A 139 -0.59 12.32 4.09
C SER A 139 -1.27 11.03 4.51
N SER A 140 -2.61 11.00 4.42
CA SER A 140 -3.42 9.78 4.58
C SER A 140 -3.34 8.84 3.36
N GLY A 141 -2.82 9.32 2.22
CA GLY A 141 -2.69 8.57 0.95
C GLY A 141 -1.56 7.54 0.92
N GLY A 142 -1.15 7.01 2.10
CA GLY A 142 -0.18 5.92 2.20
C GLY A 142 1.25 6.36 2.52
N TYR A 143 1.63 7.63 2.35
CA TYR A 143 3.00 8.09 2.64
C TYR A 143 3.28 8.37 4.13
N GLY A 144 2.24 8.57 4.94
CA GLY A 144 2.41 9.02 6.32
C GLY A 144 3.10 10.38 6.40
N ASN A 145 4.09 10.54 7.30
CA ASN A 145 4.96 11.71 7.27
C ASN A 145 5.88 11.62 6.05
N TYR A 146 5.96 12.71 5.29
CA TYR A 146 6.70 12.74 4.04
C TYR A 146 7.30 14.12 3.74
N VAL A 147 8.32 14.10 2.89
CA VAL A 147 9.00 15.31 2.38
C VAL A 147 9.10 15.19 0.87
N ILE A 148 8.89 16.31 0.16
CA ILE A 148 9.17 16.46 -1.27
C ILE A 148 10.18 17.58 -1.43
N ILE A 149 11.23 17.32 -2.20
CA ILE A 149 12.27 18.31 -2.51
C ILE A 149 12.35 18.49 -4.02
N TYR A 150 12.25 19.73 -4.48
CA TYR A 150 12.49 20.12 -5.86
C TYR A 150 13.97 20.48 -6.06
N HIS A 151 14.62 19.85 -7.03
CA HIS A 151 16.06 19.97 -7.29
C HIS A 151 16.39 20.84 -8.49
N GLY A 152 15.39 21.40 -9.17
CA GLY A 152 15.59 22.20 -10.37
C GLY A 152 15.56 21.37 -11.66
N LYS A 153 15.97 22.02 -12.75
CA LYS A 153 16.11 21.40 -14.07
C LYS A 153 17.55 20.97 -14.29
N MET A 154 17.73 19.79 -14.87
CA MET A 154 19.03 19.35 -15.39
C MET A 154 19.33 19.98 -16.76
N SER A 155 20.53 19.68 -17.30
CA SER A 155 20.98 20.13 -18.63
C SER A 155 20.09 19.66 -19.78
N ASP A 156 19.32 18.59 -19.58
CA ASP A 156 18.31 18.08 -20.52
C ASP A 156 16.98 18.88 -20.45
N GLY A 157 16.87 19.88 -19.58
CA GLY A 157 15.67 20.67 -19.36
C GLY A 157 14.59 20.00 -18.53
N VAL A 158 14.82 18.77 -18.05
CA VAL A 158 13.88 18.00 -17.22
C VAL A 158 13.97 18.47 -15.76
N ALA A 159 12.83 18.72 -15.15
CA ALA A 159 12.73 19.04 -13.72
C ALA A 159 12.71 17.76 -12.86
N TYR A 160 13.50 17.78 -11.80
CA TYR A 160 13.62 16.64 -10.88
C TYR A 160 13.12 16.98 -9.48
N SER A 161 12.47 16.03 -8.88
CA SER A 161 12.05 16.07 -7.47
C SER A 161 12.25 14.71 -6.83
N THR A 162 12.50 14.68 -5.52
CA THR A 162 12.51 13.45 -4.72
C THR A 162 11.43 13.49 -3.67
N LEU A 163 10.81 12.32 -3.42
CA LEU A 163 9.83 12.11 -2.38
C LEU A 163 10.38 11.09 -1.38
N TYR A 164 10.23 11.39 -0.10
CA TYR A 164 10.63 10.55 1.03
C TYR A 164 9.39 10.31 1.88
N GLY A 165 8.89 9.10 1.93
CA GLY A 165 7.71 8.71 2.71
C GLY A 165 8.05 7.83 3.90
N HIS A 166 7.01 7.42 4.64
CA HIS A 166 7.07 6.51 5.79
C HIS A 166 8.04 6.98 6.87
N MET A 167 8.12 8.29 7.06
CA MET A 167 8.99 8.89 8.06
C MET A 167 8.35 8.82 9.45
N ARG A 168 9.15 8.57 10.49
CA ARG A 168 8.72 8.73 11.88
C ARG A 168 8.47 10.21 12.21
N SER A 169 9.39 11.05 11.73
CA SER A 169 9.31 12.50 11.93
C SER A 169 10.04 13.26 10.83
N VAL A 170 9.56 14.45 10.54
CA VAL A 170 10.14 15.39 9.59
C VAL A 170 11.05 16.36 10.35
N ALA A 171 12.25 16.64 9.81
CA ALA A 171 13.25 17.56 10.40
C ALA A 171 13.49 18.81 9.54
N THR A 172 12.61 19.10 8.60
CA THR A 172 12.66 20.26 7.72
C THR A 172 11.28 20.92 7.60
N SER A 173 11.15 21.98 6.83
CA SER A 173 9.86 22.66 6.60
C SER A 173 9.72 23.07 5.13
N ALA A 174 8.48 23.21 4.65
CA ALA A 174 8.19 23.70 3.32
C ALA A 174 8.79 25.11 3.10
N GLY A 175 9.29 25.37 1.91
CA GLY A 175 9.96 26.60 1.53
C GLY A 175 11.45 26.67 1.89
N LYS A 176 11.96 25.78 2.75
CA LYS A 176 13.37 25.74 3.13
C LYS A 176 14.24 25.19 1.99
N TYR A 177 15.40 25.81 1.76
CA TYR A 177 16.46 25.23 0.94
C TYR A 177 17.28 24.25 1.78
N VAL A 178 17.50 23.04 1.28
CA VAL A 178 18.33 22.01 1.89
C VAL A 178 19.49 21.65 0.97
N LYS A 179 20.65 21.36 1.56
CA LYS A 179 21.82 20.89 0.81
C LYS A 179 21.75 19.37 0.65
N GLN A 180 22.38 18.85 -0.40
CA GLN A 180 22.61 17.40 -0.53
C GLN A 180 23.29 16.85 0.73
N GLY A 181 22.77 15.77 1.28
CA GLY A 181 23.28 15.18 2.52
C GLY A 181 22.82 15.88 3.80
N GLU A 182 21.95 16.90 3.73
CA GLU A 182 21.32 17.49 4.91
C GLU A 182 20.23 16.56 5.46
N ILE A 183 20.11 16.45 6.80
CA ILE A 183 19.06 15.64 7.44
C ILE A 183 17.70 16.31 7.21
N ILE A 184 16.75 15.56 6.67
CA ILE A 184 15.39 16.02 6.38
C ILE A 184 14.32 15.30 7.23
N GLY A 185 14.70 14.25 7.92
CA GLY A 185 13.82 13.49 8.80
C GLY A 185 14.43 12.18 9.25
N TYR A 186 13.59 11.29 9.78
CA TYR A 186 14.01 10.02 10.37
C TYR A 186 13.07 8.90 9.95
N VAL A 187 13.64 7.70 9.75
CA VAL A 187 12.91 6.48 9.36
C VAL A 187 11.84 6.13 10.41
N GLY A 188 10.64 5.76 9.93
CA GLY A 188 9.51 5.32 10.73
C GLY A 188 9.33 3.82 10.80
#